data_9f823a1250dcf89b324da302a5ff389b
#
_entry.id   9f823a1250dcf89b324da302a5ff389b
#
_cell.length_a   1.000
_cell.length_b   1.000
_cell.length_c   1.000
_cell.angle_alpha   90.00
_cell.angle_beta   90.00
_cell.angle_gamma   90.00
#
_symmetry.space_group_name_H-M   'P 1'
#
loop_
_entity.id
_entity.type
_entity.pdbx_description
1 polymer ?
#
loop_
_entity_poly.entity_id
_entity_poly.type
_entity_poly.pdbx_seq_one_letter_code
_entity_poly.pdbx_strand_id
1 'polypeptide(L)'
;MGLEQSLSEETKEGEPSQKDQIELVIRLDDPGFCHSANMGLKKILEQGTCSSVSVIVATPWLDEVAELLRSHPEVSVGAHLVLNSEWKEFKWGPVSPYTEVSSIVDAFGKFFGSRRELMAQAPKVEEVEKELRAQIDLGLKKGLNFAYCDYHMGAAVNALEFQEIVEKLAGEYRIGISRYFGEKDTESIYSVPPDKKTDKAIEVLENLPPGRHLMVCHPGMNYPEMAAMTDLNSFGLKEMSVHRQAETDALCDPGFREVIRKRGIKLINYNHLRKEELHLMTRPFTAKPLEEVVRQARMEKKLERADEAGKK
;
A
#
# COMPACT_ATOMS: atom_id res chain seq x y z
N MET A 1 2.99 -73.00 6.59
CA MET A 1 1.84 -72.11 6.92
C MET A 1 2.45 -70.73 7.12
N GLY A 2 2.42 -69.91 6.07
CA GLY A 2 2.90 -68.54 6.08
C GLY A 2 1.68 -67.64 6.30
N LEU A 3 1.84 -66.73 7.22
CA LEU A 3 0.92 -65.59 7.45
C LEU A 3 1.51 -64.40 6.70
N GLU A 4 0.92 -64.04 5.55
CA GLU A 4 1.14 -62.75 4.87
C GLU A 4 0.45 -61.64 5.68
N GLN A 5 1.22 -60.73 6.20
CA GLN A 5 0.73 -59.47 6.73
C GLN A 5 0.59 -58.48 5.57
N SER A 6 -0.64 -58.17 5.21
CA SER A 6 -0.96 -57.06 4.33
C SER A 6 -0.70 -55.74 5.06
N LEU A 7 0.37 -55.04 4.68
CA LEU A 7 0.56 -53.65 5.01
C LEU A 7 -0.37 -52.80 4.15
N SER A 8 -1.35 -52.18 4.79
CA SER A 8 -2.17 -51.16 4.16
C SER A 8 -1.30 -49.93 3.82
N GLU A 9 -1.16 -49.66 2.53
CA GLU A 9 -0.63 -48.40 2.04
C GLU A 9 -1.61 -47.25 2.46
N GLU A 10 -1.20 -46.51 3.44
CA GLU A 10 -1.81 -45.19 3.70
C GLU A 10 -1.43 -44.30 2.50
N THR A 11 -2.42 -44.01 1.66
CA THR A 11 -2.33 -42.99 0.62
C THR A 11 -2.09 -41.64 1.27
N LYS A 12 -0.87 -41.13 1.20
CA LYS A 12 -0.58 -39.73 1.46
C LYS A 12 -1.43 -38.91 0.50
N GLU A 13 -2.40 -38.20 1.01
CA GLU A 13 -3.09 -37.14 0.26
C GLU A 13 -1.99 -36.22 -0.30
N GLY A 14 -1.92 -36.11 -1.63
CA GLY A 14 -0.87 -35.37 -2.32
C GLY A 14 -0.93 -33.89 -1.93
N GLU A 15 0.20 -33.31 -1.58
CA GLU A 15 0.31 -31.86 -1.47
C GLU A 15 -0.23 -31.22 -2.75
N PRO A 16 -1.06 -30.15 -2.66
CA PRO A 16 -1.62 -29.50 -3.84
C PRO A 16 -0.48 -29.07 -4.78
N SER A 17 -0.65 -29.28 -6.07
CA SER A 17 0.35 -28.88 -7.04
C SER A 17 0.58 -27.37 -6.91
N GLN A 18 1.80 -26.91 -7.17
CA GLN A 18 2.14 -25.47 -7.07
C GLN A 18 1.20 -24.58 -7.92
N LYS A 19 0.53 -25.16 -8.92
CA LYS A 19 -0.46 -24.49 -9.77
C LYS A 19 -1.83 -24.27 -9.11
N ASP A 20 -2.14 -25.05 -8.06
CA ASP A 20 -3.44 -24.98 -7.38
C ASP A 20 -3.35 -24.19 -6.06
N GLN A 21 -2.17 -23.70 -5.71
CA GLN A 21 -1.94 -22.96 -4.46
C GLN A 21 -2.44 -21.53 -4.57
N ILE A 22 -3.12 -21.06 -3.52
CA ILE A 22 -3.50 -19.65 -3.34
C ILE A 22 -2.46 -19.02 -2.42
N GLU A 23 -1.71 -18.04 -2.92
CA GLU A 23 -0.80 -17.20 -2.15
C GLU A 23 -1.43 -15.81 -1.96
N LEU A 24 -1.39 -15.27 -0.74
CA LEU A 24 -1.97 -13.97 -0.43
C LEU A 24 -1.00 -13.10 0.37
N VAL A 25 -0.75 -11.91 -0.14
CA VAL A 25 -0.18 -10.79 0.63
C VAL A 25 -1.34 -9.95 1.14
N ILE A 26 -1.44 -9.76 2.47
CA ILE A 26 -2.33 -8.76 3.08
C ILE A 26 -1.45 -7.58 3.46
N ARG A 27 -1.58 -6.47 2.73
CA ARG A 27 -0.78 -5.26 2.88
C ARG A 27 -1.61 -4.14 3.50
N LEU A 28 -1.08 -3.58 4.57
CA LEU A 28 -1.69 -2.46 5.28
C LEU A 28 -0.99 -1.17 4.88
N ASP A 29 -1.71 -0.29 4.18
CA ASP A 29 -1.17 0.97 3.69
C ASP A 29 -1.41 2.12 4.67
N ASP A 30 -0.56 3.12 4.64
CA ASP A 30 -0.58 4.41 5.33
C ASP A 30 -0.11 4.48 6.80
N PRO A 31 0.13 3.42 7.60
CA PRO A 31 0.68 3.62 8.95
C PRO A 31 1.84 4.62 8.97
N GLY A 32 1.91 5.41 10.02
CA GLY A 32 2.85 6.53 10.17
C GLY A 32 2.19 7.89 9.95
N PHE A 33 1.08 7.99 9.19
CA PHE A 33 0.51 9.30 8.88
C PHE A 33 -0.24 9.94 10.07
N CYS A 34 -0.90 9.16 10.93
CA CYS A 34 -1.54 9.63 12.15
C CYS A 34 -1.60 8.53 13.22
N HIS A 35 -1.82 8.94 14.48
CA HIS A 35 -1.93 8.01 15.61
C HIS A 35 -3.06 6.99 15.42
N SER A 36 -4.20 7.45 14.93
CA SER A 36 -5.36 6.57 14.69
C SER A 36 -5.05 5.42 13.71
N ALA A 37 -4.25 5.68 12.65
CA ALA A 37 -3.79 4.65 11.72
C ALA A 37 -2.84 3.65 12.39
N ASN A 38 -1.90 4.15 13.20
CA ASN A 38 -0.97 3.31 13.96
C ASN A 38 -1.71 2.42 14.98
N MET A 39 -2.77 2.91 15.61
CA MET A 39 -3.57 2.11 16.55
C MET A 39 -4.40 1.04 15.82
N GLY A 40 -4.90 1.33 14.63
CA GLY A 40 -5.51 0.31 13.76
C GLY A 40 -4.53 -0.79 13.38
N LEU A 41 -3.32 -0.41 12.96
CA LEU A 41 -2.23 -1.34 12.72
C LEU A 41 -1.92 -2.20 13.96
N LYS A 42 -1.73 -1.56 15.12
CA LYS A 42 -1.45 -2.27 16.38
C LYS A 42 -2.49 -3.35 16.66
N LYS A 43 -3.78 -3.01 16.55
CA LYS A 43 -4.88 -3.96 16.76
C LYS A 43 -4.77 -5.16 15.81
N ILE A 44 -4.44 -4.95 14.54
CA ILE A 44 -4.30 -6.02 13.55
C ILE A 44 -3.05 -6.88 13.86
N LEU A 45 -1.93 -6.27 14.21
CA LEU A 45 -0.70 -6.99 14.57
C LEU A 45 -0.91 -7.92 15.76
N GLU A 46 -1.65 -7.48 16.79
CA GLU A 46 -1.99 -8.28 17.96
C GLU A 46 -2.85 -9.51 17.62
N GLN A 47 -3.57 -9.49 16.51
CA GLN A 47 -4.43 -10.58 16.05
C GLN A 47 -3.86 -11.42 14.90
N GLY A 48 -2.70 -11.02 14.35
CA GLY A 48 -1.94 -11.82 13.40
C GLY A 48 -2.59 -12.02 12.02
N THR A 49 -3.35 -11.05 11.50
CA THR A 49 -4.04 -11.16 10.19
C THR A 49 -3.47 -10.25 9.10
N CYS A 50 -2.24 -9.79 9.23
CA CYS A 50 -1.52 -9.12 8.16
C CYS A 50 -0.19 -9.81 7.85
N SER A 51 0.38 -9.52 6.68
CA SER A 51 1.68 -10.04 6.29
C SER A 51 2.67 -8.94 5.91
N SER A 52 2.17 -7.74 5.60
CA SER A 52 2.98 -6.62 5.10
C SER A 52 2.39 -5.29 5.54
N VAL A 53 3.25 -4.30 5.79
CA VAL A 53 2.87 -2.94 6.18
C VAL A 53 3.65 -1.93 5.34
N SER A 54 2.96 -1.01 4.67
CA SER A 54 3.55 0.09 3.91
C SER A 54 3.50 1.38 4.71
N VAL A 55 4.65 1.89 5.14
CA VAL A 55 4.79 3.01 6.06
C VAL A 55 5.02 4.32 5.32
N ILE A 56 4.20 5.34 5.60
CA ILE A 56 4.46 6.72 5.15
C ILE A 56 5.49 7.35 6.09
N VAL A 57 6.71 7.56 5.60
CA VAL A 57 7.80 8.08 6.42
C VAL A 57 7.83 9.62 6.51
N ALA A 58 7.21 10.32 5.56
CA ALA A 58 7.19 11.79 5.51
C ALA A 58 6.18 12.43 6.50
N THR A 59 5.73 11.69 7.51
CA THR A 59 4.62 12.07 8.37
C THR A 59 4.96 12.04 9.85
N PRO A 60 4.22 12.78 10.72
CA PRO A 60 4.64 13.03 12.09
C PRO A 60 4.69 11.81 13.02
N TRP A 61 3.94 10.74 12.69
CA TRP A 61 3.80 9.58 13.57
C TRP A 61 4.71 8.40 13.20
N LEU A 62 5.76 8.68 12.43
CA LEU A 62 6.77 7.72 12.00
C LEU A 62 7.44 6.99 13.17
N ASP A 63 7.81 7.70 14.24
CA ASP A 63 8.52 7.10 15.37
C ASP A 63 7.66 6.06 16.09
N GLU A 64 6.36 6.32 16.21
CA GLU A 64 5.43 5.38 16.83
C GLU A 64 5.27 4.10 16.00
N VAL A 65 5.08 4.21 14.68
CA VAL A 65 4.94 3.03 13.83
C VAL A 65 6.25 2.24 13.76
N ALA A 66 7.40 2.92 13.76
CA ALA A 66 8.70 2.25 13.78
C ALA A 66 8.90 1.43 15.07
N GLU A 67 8.46 1.95 16.22
CA GLU A 67 8.48 1.21 17.49
C GLU A 67 7.55 0.01 17.47
N LEU A 68 6.32 0.16 16.97
CA LEU A 68 5.36 -0.95 16.84
C LEU A 68 5.94 -2.08 15.96
N LEU A 69 6.50 -1.75 14.80
CA LEU A 69 7.01 -2.74 13.85
C LEU A 69 8.30 -3.42 14.33
N ARG A 70 9.07 -2.80 15.22
CA ARG A 70 10.28 -3.42 15.80
C ARG A 70 9.96 -4.69 16.57
N SER A 71 8.77 -4.78 17.15
CA SER A 71 8.31 -5.95 17.92
C SER A 71 7.68 -7.04 17.04
N HIS A 72 7.55 -6.81 15.71
CA HIS A 72 6.89 -7.69 14.75
C HIS A 72 7.78 -8.01 13.54
N PRO A 73 8.94 -8.70 13.73
CA PRO A 73 9.86 -9.02 12.64
C PRO A 73 9.30 -9.99 11.60
N GLU A 74 8.22 -10.68 11.91
CA GLU A 74 7.50 -11.59 11.00
C GLU A 74 6.77 -10.85 9.89
N VAL A 75 6.42 -9.57 10.09
CA VAL A 75 5.74 -8.74 9.10
C VAL A 75 6.76 -8.05 8.21
N SER A 76 6.55 -8.05 6.90
CA SER A 76 7.39 -7.29 6.00
C SER A 76 7.02 -5.79 6.02
N VAL A 77 8.03 -4.94 6.05
CA VAL A 77 7.86 -3.49 6.05
C VAL A 77 8.21 -2.93 4.69
N GLY A 78 7.37 -2.06 4.15
CA GLY A 78 7.58 -1.34 2.90
C GLY A 78 7.67 0.16 3.10
N ALA A 79 8.43 0.83 2.21
CA ALA A 79 8.41 2.27 2.08
C ALA A 79 7.21 2.67 1.21
N HIS A 80 6.18 3.26 1.83
CA HIS A 80 5.02 3.81 1.11
C HIS A 80 5.38 5.20 0.58
N LEU A 81 5.90 5.22 -0.66
CA LEU A 81 6.44 6.43 -1.27
C LEU A 81 5.33 7.43 -1.59
N VAL A 82 5.45 8.64 -1.09
CA VAL A 82 4.43 9.69 -1.23
C VAL A 82 4.95 10.89 -2.01
N LEU A 83 4.10 11.42 -2.90
CA LEU A 83 4.31 12.69 -3.62
C LEU A 83 3.06 13.57 -3.60
N ASN A 84 2.04 13.17 -2.82
CA ASN A 84 0.82 13.95 -2.61
C ASN A 84 0.35 13.86 -1.16
N SER A 85 -0.52 14.77 -0.75
CA SER A 85 -1.15 14.81 0.56
C SER A 85 -2.59 15.33 0.41
N GLU A 86 -3.54 14.42 0.41
CA GLU A 86 -4.95 14.66 0.04
C GLU A 86 -5.78 15.35 1.12
N TRP A 87 -5.28 15.40 2.35
CA TRP A 87 -6.05 15.91 3.49
C TRP A 87 -6.04 17.44 3.55
N LYS A 88 -7.18 18.04 3.78
CA LYS A 88 -7.35 19.49 3.84
C LYS A 88 -6.66 20.10 5.07
N GLU A 89 -6.92 19.54 6.23
CA GLU A 89 -6.44 20.05 7.52
C GLU A 89 -5.12 19.41 7.96
N PHE A 90 -4.73 18.28 7.35
CA PHE A 90 -3.61 17.46 7.77
C PHE A 90 -2.64 17.19 6.63
N LYS A 91 -2.09 18.25 6.05
CA LYS A 91 -1.12 18.14 4.96
C LYS A 91 0.29 17.89 5.47
N TRP A 92 0.94 16.91 4.87
CA TRP A 92 2.38 16.71 5.03
C TRP A 92 3.15 17.27 3.85
N GLY A 93 4.46 17.44 4.03
CA GLY A 93 5.41 17.88 3.00
C GLY A 93 6.52 16.87 2.82
N PRO A 94 7.55 17.23 2.03
CA PRO A 94 8.67 16.36 1.73
C PRO A 94 9.58 16.16 2.96
N VAL A 95 10.33 15.06 2.94
CA VAL A 95 11.46 14.80 3.84
C VAL A 95 12.64 15.72 3.49
N SER A 96 12.86 15.95 2.21
CA SER A 96 13.86 16.89 1.71
C SER A 96 13.51 18.33 2.08
N PRO A 97 14.50 19.24 2.21
CA PRO A 97 14.19 20.66 2.31
C PRO A 97 13.32 21.11 1.14
N TYR A 98 12.15 21.70 1.41
CA TYR A 98 11.19 22.05 0.35
C TYR A 98 11.75 23.00 -0.70
N THR A 99 12.78 23.79 -0.35
CA THR A 99 13.51 24.67 -1.29
C THR A 99 14.33 23.90 -2.33
N GLU A 100 14.65 22.64 -2.07
CA GLU A 100 15.42 21.77 -2.94
C GLU A 100 14.54 20.85 -3.81
N VAL A 101 13.24 20.84 -3.52
CA VAL A 101 12.21 20.03 -4.21
C VAL A 101 10.97 20.87 -4.53
N SER A 102 11.21 22.12 -4.92
CA SER A 102 10.18 23.14 -5.09
C SER A 102 9.13 22.82 -6.18
N SER A 103 9.45 21.98 -7.15
CA SER A 103 8.52 21.60 -8.21
C SER A 103 7.46 20.58 -7.78
N ILE A 104 7.63 19.94 -6.61
CA ILE A 104 6.69 18.93 -6.11
C ILE A 104 5.91 19.38 -4.87
N VAL A 105 6.05 20.65 -4.46
CA VAL A 105 5.35 21.22 -3.30
C VAL A 105 4.58 22.49 -3.66
N ASP A 106 3.59 22.82 -2.86
CA ASP A 106 2.86 24.08 -2.93
C ASP A 106 3.63 25.25 -2.30
N ALA A 107 3.04 26.46 -2.33
CA ALA A 107 3.64 27.67 -1.78
C ALA A 107 3.92 27.61 -0.26
N PHE A 108 3.34 26.63 0.44
CA PHE A 108 3.54 26.41 1.89
C PHE A 108 4.51 25.25 2.16
N GLY A 109 5.19 24.73 1.14
CA GLY A 109 6.10 23.60 1.26
C GLY A 109 5.39 22.26 1.56
N LYS A 110 4.12 22.13 1.20
CA LYS A 110 3.33 20.91 1.35
C LYS A 110 3.15 20.22 0.01
N PHE A 111 3.02 18.90 0.00
CA PHE A 111 2.65 18.19 -1.21
C PHE A 111 1.27 18.63 -1.72
N PHE A 112 1.07 18.53 -3.04
CA PHE A 112 -0.23 18.78 -3.66
C PHE A 112 -1.27 17.76 -3.22
N GLY A 113 -2.56 18.12 -3.29
CA GLY A 113 -3.67 17.27 -2.83
C GLY A 113 -3.91 16.03 -3.71
N SER A 114 -3.41 16.03 -4.94
CA SER A 114 -3.57 14.91 -5.85
C SER A 114 -2.40 14.79 -6.83
N ARG A 115 -2.23 13.58 -7.38
CA ARG A 115 -1.27 13.34 -8.48
C ARG A 115 -1.53 14.23 -9.70
N ARG A 116 -2.80 14.57 -10.00
CA ARG A 116 -3.14 15.47 -11.10
C ARG A 116 -2.63 16.91 -10.85
N GLU A 117 -2.82 17.40 -9.63
CA GLU A 117 -2.29 18.73 -9.26
C GLU A 117 -0.77 18.76 -9.33
N LEU A 118 -0.10 17.73 -8.85
CA LEU A 118 1.36 17.56 -8.96
C LEU A 118 1.79 17.61 -10.42
N MET A 119 1.20 16.79 -11.29
CA MET A 119 1.60 16.71 -12.71
C MET A 119 1.36 18.03 -13.44
N ALA A 120 0.30 18.78 -13.10
CA ALA A 120 0.04 20.09 -13.70
C ALA A 120 1.17 21.12 -13.41
N GLN A 121 1.99 20.92 -12.40
CA GLN A 121 3.17 21.76 -12.09
C GLN A 121 4.40 21.42 -12.95
N ALA A 122 4.38 20.32 -13.72
CA ALA A 122 5.53 19.79 -14.44
C ALA A 122 6.72 19.52 -13.47
N PRO A 123 6.58 18.56 -12.58
CA PRO A 123 7.59 18.24 -11.58
C PRO A 123 8.91 17.84 -12.26
N LYS A 124 10.03 18.23 -11.65
CA LYS A 124 11.36 17.89 -12.14
C LYS A 124 11.77 16.51 -11.66
N VAL A 125 12.25 15.69 -12.58
CA VAL A 125 12.64 14.31 -12.34
C VAL A 125 13.69 14.17 -11.24
N GLU A 126 14.67 15.04 -11.25
CA GLU A 126 15.74 15.07 -10.24
C GLU A 126 15.26 15.45 -8.84
N GLU A 127 14.23 16.30 -8.73
CA GLU A 127 13.63 16.66 -7.45
C GLU A 127 12.75 15.51 -6.91
N VAL A 128 12.08 14.79 -7.79
CA VAL A 128 11.33 13.55 -7.43
C VAL A 128 12.28 12.47 -6.93
N GLU A 129 13.38 12.19 -7.65
CA GLU A 129 14.37 11.20 -7.18
C GLU A 129 14.95 11.58 -5.83
N LYS A 130 15.32 12.85 -5.65
CA LYS A 130 15.85 13.35 -4.37
C LYS A 130 14.89 13.05 -3.23
N GLU A 131 13.63 13.37 -3.40
CA GLU A 131 12.62 13.19 -2.36
C GLU A 131 12.34 11.72 -2.07
N LEU A 132 12.13 10.89 -3.08
CA LEU A 132 11.85 9.46 -2.87
C LEU A 132 13.04 8.75 -2.19
N ARG A 133 14.27 9.14 -2.53
CA ARG A 133 15.48 8.66 -1.85
C ARG A 133 15.51 9.09 -0.40
N ALA A 134 15.21 10.37 -0.12
CA ALA A 134 15.19 10.89 1.24
C ALA A 134 14.15 10.19 2.12
N GLN A 135 13.00 9.78 1.55
CA GLN A 135 12.00 9.00 2.27
C GLN A 135 12.56 7.61 2.65
N ILE A 136 13.19 6.89 1.73
CA ILE A 136 13.80 5.58 2.04
C ILE A 136 14.87 5.73 3.10
N ASP A 137 15.79 6.69 2.93
CA ASP A 137 16.90 6.94 3.86
C ASP A 137 16.40 7.29 5.27
N LEU A 138 15.35 8.10 5.38
CA LEU A 138 14.75 8.44 6.67
C LEU A 138 14.18 7.21 7.36
N GLY A 139 13.43 6.36 6.65
CA GLY A 139 12.88 5.15 7.23
C GLY A 139 13.96 4.19 7.71
N LEU A 140 15.03 3.99 6.93
CA LEU A 140 16.19 3.19 7.32
C LEU A 140 16.88 3.78 8.56
N LYS A 141 17.05 5.10 8.63
CA LYS A 141 17.62 5.79 9.80
C LYS A 141 16.77 5.65 11.05
N LYS A 142 15.44 5.50 10.89
CA LYS A 142 14.50 5.23 12.00
C LYS A 142 14.44 3.74 12.39
N GLY A 143 15.24 2.91 11.73
CA GLY A 143 15.36 1.48 12.05
C GLY A 143 14.33 0.59 11.34
N LEU A 144 13.59 1.10 10.37
CA LEU A 144 12.74 0.28 9.52
C LEU A 144 13.62 -0.55 8.56
N ASN A 145 13.35 -1.84 8.47
CA ASN A 145 14.02 -2.73 7.52
C ASN A 145 13.12 -2.98 6.32
N PHE A 146 13.22 -2.13 5.31
CA PHE A 146 12.37 -2.23 4.13
C PHE A 146 12.66 -3.50 3.31
N ALA A 147 11.63 -4.31 3.12
CA ALA A 147 11.65 -5.45 2.21
C ALA A 147 11.22 -5.05 0.79
N TYR A 148 10.43 -4.01 0.68
CA TYR A 148 9.87 -3.51 -0.57
C TYR A 148 9.58 -2.01 -0.50
N CYS A 149 9.24 -1.44 -1.64
CA CYS A 149 8.53 -0.16 -1.72
C CYS A 149 7.23 -0.31 -2.51
N ASP A 150 6.34 0.62 -2.30
CA ASP A 150 5.13 0.84 -3.08
C ASP A 150 4.80 2.34 -3.10
N TYR A 151 3.61 2.74 -3.46
CA TYR A 151 3.36 4.15 -3.74
C TYR A 151 1.93 4.58 -3.39
N HIS A 152 1.85 5.63 -2.57
CA HIS A 152 0.60 6.25 -2.15
C HIS A 152 -0.16 6.83 -3.36
N MET A 153 -1.42 6.43 -3.50
CA MET A 153 -2.33 6.87 -4.58
C MET A 153 -1.72 6.80 -6.00
N GLY A 154 -0.65 6.01 -6.22
CA GLY A 154 0.01 5.87 -7.50
C GLY A 154 0.83 7.09 -7.95
N ALA A 155 1.09 8.07 -7.08
CA ALA A 155 1.76 9.32 -7.47
C ALA A 155 3.20 9.10 -7.92
N ALA A 156 3.96 8.23 -7.24
CA ALA A 156 5.37 7.95 -7.55
C ALA A 156 5.59 7.07 -8.81
N VAL A 157 4.52 6.60 -9.46
CA VAL A 157 4.57 5.84 -10.71
C VAL A 157 3.63 6.39 -11.78
N ASN A 158 3.18 7.64 -11.62
CA ASN A 158 2.21 8.25 -12.53
C ASN A 158 2.81 8.66 -13.88
N ALA A 159 4.13 8.66 -14.01
CA ALA A 159 4.86 8.90 -15.25
C ALA A 159 5.98 7.87 -15.41
N LEU A 160 6.41 7.62 -16.66
CA LEU A 160 7.45 6.65 -16.95
C LEU A 160 8.76 6.96 -16.23
N GLU A 161 9.18 8.21 -16.24
CA GLU A 161 10.41 8.67 -15.58
C GLU A 161 10.34 8.48 -14.05
N PHE A 162 9.17 8.61 -13.44
CA PHE A 162 8.98 8.35 -12.01
C PHE A 162 9.03 6.85 -11.71
N GLN A 163 8.40 6.04 -12.57
CA GLN A 163 8.46 4.59 -12.47
C GLN A 163 9.92 4.09 -12.56
N GLU A 164 10.70 4.65 -13.47
CA GLU A 164 12.14 4.34 -13.61
C GLU A 164 12.95 4.75 -12.38
N ILE A 165 12.62 5.89 -11.73
CA ILE A 165 13.21 6.27 -10.44
C ILE A 165 12.91 5.23 -9.36
N VAL A 166 11.65 4.81 -9.22
CA VAL A 166 11.27 3.79 -8.22
C VAL A 166 12.04 2.50 -8.46
N GLU A 167 12.16 2.04 -9.71
CA GLU A 167 12.91 0.85 -10.08
C GLU A 167 14.41 0.98 -9.80
N LYS A 168 15.00 2.14 -10.13
CA LYS A 168 16.39 2.47 -9.81
C LYS A 168 16.65 2.40 -8.31
N LEU A 169 15.81 3.07 -7.51
CA LEU A 169 15.95 3.09 -6.05
C LEU A 169 15.76 1.69 -5.46
N ALA A 170 14.75 0.96 -5.91
CA ALA A 170 14.55 -0.42 -5.45
C ALA A 170 15.79 -1.30 -5.71
N GLY A 171 16.42 -1.15 -6.88
CA GLY A 171 17.68 -1.84 -7.22
C GLY A 171 18.85 -1.43 -6.32
N GLU A 172 19.05 -0.12 -6.09
CA GLU A 172 20.12 0.40 -5.24
C GLU A 172 19.99 -0.07 -3.78
N TYR A 173 18.77 -0.03 -3.23
CA TYR A 173 18.49 -0.46 -1.85
C TYR A 173 18.25 -1.98 -1.73
N ARG A 174 18.23 -2.72 -2.85
CA ARG A 174 17.96 -4.16 -2.90
C ARG A 174 16.65 -4.54 -2.21
N ILE A 175 15.60 -3.80 -2.50
CA ILE A 175 14.24 -4.04 -2.02
C ILE A 175 13.31 -4.39 -3.19
N GLY A 176 12.21 -5.08 -2.90
CA GLY A 176 11.19 -5.37 -3.89
C GLY A 176 10.35 -4.15 -4.27
N ILE A 177 9.53 -4.30 -5.29
CA ILE A 177 8.46 -3.35 -5.62
C ILE A 177 7.15 -4.14 -5.61
N SER A 178 6.17 -3.70 -4.84
CA SER A 178 4.87 -4.35 -4.79
C SER A 178 4.22 -4.38 -6.19
N ARG A 179 3.56 -5.48 -6.50
CA ARG A 179 2.98 -5.86 -7.81
C ARG A 179 4.00 -6.30 -8.88
N TYR A 180 5.30 -6.23 -8.60
CA TYR A 180 6.34 -6.69 -9.52
C TYR A 180 6.67 -8.18 -9.40
N PHE A 181 6.07 -8.89 -8.44
CA PHE A 181 6.21 -10.33 -8.25
C PHE A 181 5.02 -11.13 -8.81
N GLY A 182 4.22 -10.49 -9.68
CA GLY A 182 3.07 -11.13 -10.31
C GLY A 182 1.82 -11.20 -9.43
N GLU A 183 1.78 -10.43 -8.33
CA GLU A 183 0.59 -10.33 -7.48
C GLU A 183 -0.55 -9.67 -8.25
N LYS A 184 -1.72 -10.27 -8.21
CA LYS A 184 -2.96 -9.70 -8.72
C LYS A 184 -3.74 -9.06 -7.57
N ASP A 185 -4.17 -7.81 -7.74
CA ASP A 185 -5.02 -7.18 -6.75
C ASP A 185 -6.31 -8.02 -6.59
N THR A 186 -6.73 -8.21 -5.34
CA THR A 186 -8.06 -8.76 -5.04
C THR A 186 -9.13 -7.71 -5.36
N GLU A 187 -10.40 -8.11 -5.32
CA GLU A 187 -11.47 -7.13 -5.28
C GLU A 187 -11.28 -6.23 -4.04
N SER A 188 -11.43 -4.92 -4.25
CA SER A 188 -11.18 -3.93 -3.19
C SER A 188 -12.36 -3.82 -2.25
N ILE A 189 -12.09 -3.78 -0.94
CA ILE A 189 -13.10 -3.46 0.08
C ILE A 189 -13.12 -1.98 0.45
N TYR A 190 -12.29 -1.14 -0.17
CA TYR A 190 -12.09 0.27 0.20
C TYR A 190 -13.39 1.08 0.21
N SER A 191 -14.17 1.03 -0.88
CA SER A 191 -15.43 1.79 -1.03
C SER A 191 -16.68 1.03 -0.56
N VAL A 192 -16.54 -0.20 -0.07
CA VAL A 192 -17.65 -0.98 0.49
C VAL A 192 -18.20 -0.26 1.74
N PRO A 193 -19.53 -0.17 1.93
CA PRO A 193 -20.10 0.42 3.14
C PRO A 193 -19.51 -0.21 4.42
N PRO A 194 -19.24 0.58 5.48
CA PRO A 194 -18.56 0.11 6.68
C PRO A 194 -19.19 -1.15 7.30
N ASP A 195 -20.52 -1.22 7.36
CA ASP A 195 -21.29 -2.34 7.91
C ASP A 195 -21.25 -3.62 7.05
N LYS A 196 -20.67 -3.54 5.85
CA LYS A 196 -20.54 -4.66 4.90
C LYS A 196 -19.11 -5.10 4.65
N LYS A 197 -18.10 -4.37 5.17
CA LYS A 197 -16.69 -4.65 4.86
C LYS A 197 -16.25 -6.04 5.32
N THR A 198 -16.65 -6.48 6.50
CA THR A 198 -16.31 -7.82 7.02
C THR A 198 -16.87 -8.93 6.13
N ASP A 199 -18.15 -8.88 5.82
CA ASP A 199 -18.79 -9.87 4.94
C ASP A 199 -18.13 -9.89 3.56
N LYS A 200 -17.85 -8.71 2.99
CA LYS A 200 -17.18 -8.59 1.70
C LYS A 200 -15.73 -9.08 1.72
N ALA A 201 -14.99 -8.83 2.77
CA ALA A 201 -13.63 -9.33 2.92
C ALA A 201 -13.60 -10.87 2.95
N ILE A 202 -14.53 -11.48 3.66
CA ILE A 202 -14.73 -12.94 3.71
C ILE A 202 -15.10 -13.47 2.33
N GLU A 203 -16.10 -12.88 1.66
CA GLU A 203 -16.53 -13.24 0.31
C GLU A 203 -15.37 -13.20 -0.70
N VAL A 204 -14.54 -12.16 -0.65
CA VAL A 204 -13.35 -12.04 -1.51
C VAL A 204 -12.40 -13.21 -1.30
N LEU A 205 -12.11 -13.57 -0.04
CA LEU A 205 -11.26 -14.73 0.25
C LEU A 205 -11.89 -16.07 -0.18
N GLU A 206 -13.20 -16.23 -0.02
CA GLU A 206 -13.92 -17.44 -0.44
C GLU A 206 -13.86 -17.66 -1.96
N ASN A 207 -13.72 -16.61 -2.74
CA ASN A 207 -13.74 -16.64 -4.19
C ASN A 207 -12.36 -16.48 -4.85
N LEU A 208 -11.25 -16.39 -4.08
CA LEU A 208 -9.92 -16.26 -4.67
C LEU A 208 -9.59 -17.47 -5.55
N PRO A 209 -9.23 -17.29 -6.82
CA PRO A 209 -8.72 -18.38 -7.65
C PRO A 209 -7.29 -18.78 -7.23
N PRO A 210 -6.79 -19.93 -7.69
CA PRO A 210 -5.36 -20.24 -7.55
C PRO A 210 -4.46 -19.14 -8.12
N GLY A 211 -3.31 -18.93 -7.48
CA GLY A 211 -2.33 -17.91 -7.87
C GLY A 211 -1.93 -16.99 -6.74
N ARG A 212 -1.15 -15.97 -7.08
CA ARG A 212 -0.64 -14.98 -6.12
C ARG A 212 -1.52 -13.73 -6.13
N HIS A 213 -1.95 -13.31 -4.94
CA HIS A 213 -2.87 -12.19 -4.75
C HIS A 213 -2.34 -11.16 -3.77
N LEU A 214 -2.80 -9.91 -3.94
CA LEU A 214 -2.54 -8.78 -3.06
C LEU A 214 -3.87 -8.18 -2.60
N MET A 215 -4.14 -8.24 -1.29
CA MET A 215 -5.22 -7.51 -0.66
C MET A 215 -4.65 -6.26 0.01
N VAL A 216 -5.09 -5.09 -0.42
CA VAL A 216 -4.70 -3.80 0.15
C VAL A 216 -5.79 -3.31 1.07
N CYS A 217 -5.41 -2.98 2.31
CA CYS A 217 -6.30 -2.43 3.32
C CYS A 217 -5.66 -1.23 4.01
N HIS A 218 -6.49 -0.34 4.56
CA HIS A 218 -6.06 0.89 5.20
C HIS A 218 -6.52 0.87 6.66
N PRO A 219 -5.65 0.49 7.60
CA PRO A 219 -6.02 0.40 9.01
C PRO A 219 -6.27 1.78 9.63
N GLY A 220 -7.17 1.83 10.60
CA GLY A 220 -7.39 3.02 11.40
C GLY A 220 -8.41 2.78 12.50
N MET A 221 -8.33 3.61 13.53
CA MET A 221 -9.34 3.68 14.59
C MET A 221 -10.19 4.93 14.37
N ASN A 222 -11.50 4.82 14.59
CA ASN A 222 -12.40 5.97 14.47
C ASN A 222 -12.24 6.93 15.66
N TYR A 223 -11.02 7.48 15.81
CA TYR A 223 -10.75 8.51 16.82
C TYR A 223 -11.06 9.90 16.29
N PRO A 224 -11.30 10.89 17.18
CA PRO A 224 -11.61 12.27 16.79
C PRO A 224 -10.58 12.91 15.85
N GLU A 225 -9.30 12.55 15.99
CA GLU A 225 -8.22 12.98 15.11
C GLU A 225 -8.49 12.60 13.65
N MET A 226 -8.74 11.31 13.38
CA MET A 226 -9.00 10.83 12.02
C MET A 226 -10.38 11.25 11.52
N ALA A 227 -11.37 11.33 12.40
CA ALA A 227 -12.72 11.78 12.05
C ALA A 227 -12.78 13.25 11.61
N ALA A 228 -11.80 14.07 12.02
CA ALA A 228 -11.69 15.47 11.62
C ALA A 228 -11.04 15.66 10.24
N MET A 229 -10.47 14.62 9.64
CA MET A 229 -9.77 14.72 8.36
C MET A 229 -10.75 14.73 7.19
N THR A 230 -10.53 15.64 6.24
CA THR A 230 -11.33 15.79 5.02
C THR A 230 -10.46 15.56 3.80
N ASP A 231 -10.81 14.60 2.95
CA ASP A 231 -10.14 14.39 1.66
C ASP A 231 -10.52 15.50 0.68
N LEU A 232 -9.52 16.11 0.05
CA LEU A 232 -9.69 17.15 -0.97
C LEU A 232 -10.18 16.62 -2.31
N ASN A 233 -10.10 15.31 -2.54
CA ASN A 233 -10.51 14.69 -3.78
C ASN A 233 -11.99 14.31 -3.73
N SER A 234 -12.72 14.55 -4.80
CA SER A 234 -14.16 14.24 -4.90
C SER A 234 -14.49 12.75 -4.83
N PHE A 235 -13.50 11.89 -5.10
CA PHE A 235 -13.62 10.43 -4.99
C PHE A 235 -13.23 9.89 -3.60
N GLY A 236 -12.71 10.76 -2.71
CA GLY A 236 -12.38 10.39 -1.33
C GLY A 236 -13.61 9.95 -0.54
N LEU A 237 -13.41 9.00 0.36
CA LEU A 237 -14.50 8.49 1.19
C LEU A 237 -14.95 9.54 2.20
N LYS A 238 -16.27 9.74 2.28
CA LYS A 238 -16.87 10.44 3.41
C LYS A 238 -16.76 9.54 4.64
N GLU A 239 -16.59 10.16 5.83
CA GLU A 239 -16.44 9.41 7.08
C GLU A 239 -15.31 8.37 7.02
N MET A 240 -14.19 8.74 6.41
CA MET A 240 -13.04 7.88 6.15
C MET A 240 -12.58 7.13 7.42
N SER A 241 -12.65 7.75 8.60
CA SER A 241 -12.30 7.11 9.88
C SER A 241 -13.17 5.90 10.20
N VAL A 242 -14.47 5.96 9.87
CA VAL A 242 -15.42 4.85 10.04
C VAL A 242 -15.09 3.72 9.07
N HIS A 243 -14.76 4.06 7.82
CA HIS A 243 -14.32 3.08 6.82
C HIS A 243 -13.03 2.36 7.22
N ARG A 244 -12.02 3.08 7.73
CA ARG A 244 -10.74 2.49 8.17
C ARG A 244 -10.90 1.64 9.43
N GLN A 245 -11.77 2.07 10.37
CA GLN A 245 -12.13 1.24 11.52
C GLN A 245 -12.77 -0.08 11.05
N ALA A 246 -13.69 -0.02 10.10
CA ALA A 246 -14.35 -1.21 9.58
C ALA A 246 -13.38 -2.15 8.82
N GLU A 247 -12.35 -1.62 8.13
CA GLU A 247 -11.29 -2.46 7.55
C GLU A 247 -10.44 -3.11 8.65
N THR A 248 -10.11 -2.37 9.70
CA THR A 248 -9.41 -2.90 10.88
C THR A 248 -10.22 -4.04 11.52
N ASP A 249 -11.52 -3.85 11.72
CA ASP A 249 -12.41 -4.84 12.33
C ASP A 249 -12.56 -6.09 11.44
N ALA A 250 -12.69 -5.91 10.13
CA ALA A 250 -12.76 -7.01 9.17
C ALA A 250 -11.52 -7.92 9.22
N LEU A 251 -10.32 -7.32 9.25
CA LEU A 251 -9.07 -8.09 9.35
C LEU A 251 -8.87 -8.76 10.72
N CYS A 252 -9.57 -8.29 11.75
CA CYS A 252 -9.57 -8.86 13.08
C CYS A 252 -10.68 -9.92 13.29
N ASP A 253 -11.59 -10.07 12.33
CA ASP A 253 -12.72 -10.97 12.46
C ASP A 253 -12.30 -12.44 12.47
N PRO A 254 -12.82 -13.29 13.38
CA PRO A 254 -12.51 -14.71 13.42
C PRO A 254 -12.89 -15.47 12.14
N GLY A 255 -13.99 -15.06 11.47
CA GLY A 255 -14.46 -15.65 10.20
C GLY A 255 -13.45 -15.41 9.06
N PHE A 256 -12.85 -14.22 9.02
CA PHE A 256 -11.80 -13.89 8.05
C PHE A 256 -10.61 -14.85 8.17
N ARG A 257 -10.12 -15.09 9.38
CA ARG A 257 -9.04 -16.06 9.65
C ARG A 257 -9.45 -17.49 9.33
N GLU A 258 -10.68 -17.84 9.65
CA GLU A 258 -11.18 -19.19 9.41
C GLU A 258 -11.26 -19.53 7.93
N VAL A 259 -11.63 -18.58 7.06
CA VAL A 259 -11.62 -18.79 5.61
C VAL A 259 -10.19 -18.99 5.10
N ILE A 260 -9.21 -18.20 5.56
CA ILE A 260 -7.79 -18.41 5.21
C ILE A 260 -7.38 -19.86 5.52
N ARG A 261 -7.70 -20.32 6.74
CA ARG A 261 -7.37 -21.67 7.20
C ARG A 261 -8.11 -22.75 6.38
N LYS A 262 -9.43 -22.64 6.19
CA LYS A 262 -10.26 -23.64 5.49
C LYS A 262 -9.88 -23.79 4.03
N ARG A 263 -9.54 -22.69 3.37
CA ARG A 263 -9.15 -22.68 1.96
C ARG A 263 -7.67 -23.01 1.73
N GLY A 264 -6.88 -23.21 2.79
CA GLY A 264 -5.45 -23.44 2.67
C GLY A 264 -4.71 -22.25 2.02
N ILE A 265 -5.21 -21.01 2.21
CA ILE A 265 -4.57 -19.81 1.67
C ILE A 265 -3.24 -19.62 2.40
N LYS A 266 -2.14 -19.62 1.63
CA LYS A 266 -0.80 -19.37 2.14
C LYS A 266 -0.56 -17.87 2.26
N LEU A 267 -0.51 -17.35 3.46
CA LEU A 267 -0.06 -15.97 3.68
C LEU A 267 1.44 -15.89 3.38
N ILE A 268 1.80 -15.02 2.44
CA ILE A 268 3.17 -14.69 2.08
C ILE A 268 3.43 -13.20 2.34
N ASN A 269 4.69 -12.81 2.35
CA ASN A 269 5.10 -11.43 2.55
C ASN A 269 6.31 -11.05 1.69
N TYR A 270 6.64 -9.78 1.64
CA TYR A 270 7.74 -9.29 0.82
C TYR A 270 9.13 -9.63 1.38
N ASN A 271 9.28 -10.03 2.65
CA ASN A 271 10.55 -10.59 3.14
C ASN A 271 10.89 -11.89 2.40
N HIS A 272 9.88 -12.76 2.22
CA HIS A 272 10.03 -13.99 1.44
C HIS A 272 10.29 -13.69 -0.03
N LEU A 273 9.45 -12.86 -0.67
CA LEU A 273 9.58 -12.52 -2.08
C LEU A 273 10.92 -11.83 -2.41
N ARG A 274 11.36 -10.90 -1.56
CA ARG A 274 12.67 -10.26 -1.70
C ARG A 274 13.81 -11.25 -1.65
N LYS A 275 13.74 -12.20 -0.74
CA LYS A 275 14.82 -13.19 -0.56
C LYS A 275 14.91 -14.17 -1.70
N GLU A 276 13.78 -14.68 -2.16
CA GLU A 276 13.73 -15.80 -3.11
C GLU A 276 13.54 -15.33 -4.56
N GLU A 277 12.84 -14.23 -4.79
CA GLU A 277 12.33 -13.87 -6.11
C GLU A 277 12.73 -12.44 -6.58
N LEU A 278 13.61 -11.73 -5.86
CA LEU A 278 13.98 -10.35 -6.25
C LEU A 278 14.45 -10.25 -7.72
N HIS A 279 15.13 -11.26 -8.21
CA HIS A 279 15.63 -11.35 -9.59
C HIS A 279 14.53 -11.65 -10.63
N LEU A 280 13.32 -12.02 -10.20
CA LEU A 280 12.17 -12.32 -11.05
C LEU A 280 11.20 -11.13 -11.19
N MET A 281 11.48 -10.00 -10.52
CA MET A 281 10.62 -8.85 -10.63
C MET A 281 10.39 -8.44 -12.08
N THR A 282 9.14 -8.22 -12.44
CA THR A 282 8.72 -7.79 -13.76
C THR A 282 7.78 -6.62 -13.67
N ARG A 283 8.02 -5.57 -14.44
CA ARG A 283 7.17 -4.38 -14.50
C ARG A 283 5.75 -4.78 -14.90
N PRO A 284 4.72 -4.52 -14.07
CA PRO A 284 3.34 -4.96 -14.35
C PRO A 284 2.64 -4.10 -15.41
N PHE A 285 3.08 -2.84 -15.58
CA PHE A 285 2.59 -1.89 -16.58
C PHE A 285 3.68 -0.87 -16.90
N THR A 286 3.57 -0.19 -18.02
CA THR A 286 4.45 0.95 -18.38
C THR A 286 3.63 2.22 -18.34
N ALA A 287 4.02 3.17 -17.50
CA ALA A 287 3.39 4.47 -17.43
C ALA A 287 3.67 5.31 -18.70
N LYS A 288 2.86 6.33 -18.93
CA LYS A 288 3.09 7.27 -20.02
C LYS A 288 4.28 8.17 -19.74
N PRO A 289 4.97 8.71 -20.78
CA PRO A 289 6.02 9.71 -20.59
C PRO A 289 5.52 10.93 -19.81
N LEU A 290 6.38 11.50 -18.97
CA LEU A 290 6.03 12.64 -18.11
C LEU A 290 5.45 13.81 -18.88
N GLU A 291 6.01 14.14 -20.04
CA GLU A 291 5.52 15.22 -20.89
C GLU A 291 4.05 15.03 -21.30
N GLU A 292 3.64 13.79 -21.61
CA GLU A 292 2.26 13.47 -21.98
C GLU A 292 1.33 13.63 -20.77
N VAL A 293 1.74 13.11 -19.61
CA VAL A 293 0.97 13.20 -18.37
C VAL A 293 0.79 14.65 -17.92
N VAL A 294 1.85 15.45 -17.99
CA VAL A 294 1.82 16.90 -17.69
C VAL A 294 0.85 17.63 -18.62
N ARG A 295 0.94 17.37 -19.93
CA ARG A 295 0.05 17.99 -20.92
C ARG A 295 -1.42 17.66 -20.63
N GLN A 296 -1.71 16.40 -20.33
CA GLN A 296 -3.06 15.95 -19.98
C GLN A 296 -3.57 16.64 -18.71
N ALA A 297 -2.79 16.63 -17.61
CA ALA A 297 -3.17 17.26 -16.35
C ALA A 297 -3.44 18.76 -16.47
N ARG A 298 -2.65 19.48 -17.27
CA ARG A 298 -2.85 20.91 -17.55
C ARG A 298 -4.11 21.17 -18.35
N MET A 299 -4.44 20.32 -19.30
CA MET A 299 -5.66 20.42 -20.10
C MET A 299 -6.91 20.21 -19.26
N GLU A 300 -6.93 19.17 -18.42
CA GLU A 300 -8.02 18.89 -17.47
C GLU A 300 -8.25 20.05 -16.51
N LYS A 301 -7.20 20.61 -15.92
CA LYS A 301 -7.27 21.77 -15.04
C LYS A 301 -7.82 23.02 -15.73
N LYS A 302 -7.53 23.20 -17.03
CA LYS A 302 -8.07 24.32 -17.83
C LYS A 302 -9.58 24.15 -18.09
N LEU A 303 -10.03 22.93 -18.38
CA LEU A 303 -11.46 22.62 -18.58
C LEU A 303 -12.28 22.85 -17.31
N GLU A 304 -11.80 22.38 -16.16
CA GLU A 304 -12.47 22.63 -14.88
C GLU A 304 -12.66 24.12 -14.57
N ARG A 305 -11.62 24.93 -14.79
CA ARG A 305 -11.72 26.40 -14.62
C ARG A 305 -12.73 27.05 -15.57
N ALA A 306 -12.85 26.54 -16.79
CA ALA A 306 -13.82 27.02 -17.76
C ALA A 306 -15.26 26.68 -17.33
N ASP A 307 -15.48 25.45 -16.84
CA ASP A 307 -16.78 25.01 -16.34
C ASP A 307 -17.23 25.79 -15.07
N GLU A 308 -16.30 26.08 -14.17
CA GLU A 308 -16.57 26.90 -13.00
C GLU A 308 -16.89 28.36 -13.36
N ALA A 309 -16.22 28.90 -14.37
CA ALA A 309 -16.50 30.26 -14.85
C ALA A 309 -17.84 30.37 -15.58
N GLY A 310 -18.28 29.30 -16.27
CA GLY A 310 -19.57 29.22 -16.95
C GLY A 310 -20.79 29.05 -16.02
N LYS A 311 -20.55 28.65 -14.76
CA LYS A 311 -21.60 28.47 -13.73
C LYS A 311 -21.84 29.72 -12.86
N LYS A 312 -21.02 30.77 -13.02
CA LYS A 312 -21.18 32.09 -12.40
C LYS A 312 -21.84 33.07 -13.35
#